data_fe10390004410bf9814c74f920f09cf1
#
_entry.id   fe10390004410bf9814c74f920f09cf1
#
_cell.length_a   1.000
_cell.length_b   1.000
_cell.length_c   1.000
_cell.angle_alpha   90.00
_cell.angle_beta   90.00
_cell.angle_gamma   90.00
#
_symmetry.space_group_name_H-M   'P 1'
#
loop_
_entity.id
_entity.type
_entity.pdbx_description
1 polymer ?
#
loop_
_entity_poly.entity_id
_entity_poly.type
_entity_poly.pdbx_seq_one_letter_code
_entity_poly.pdbx_strand_id
1 'polypeptide(L)'
;MRVDLHCHSTASDGVLAPAALVQRAHEKGVGLLALTDHDTLEGLPEAHQAAARLGIELVNGIELSCTWGGATIHVLGYGFDLDAAPLRQATEALHRGRWARAEEIDRRLAAKGMPGALEGARAIQRALGDSGNAPARPHFAEFLVQGGWVKDRADAFRKWLGGRQAGRRQAALADPGGSGRLPARGARLDQPGAPVSL
;
A
#
# COMPACT_ATOMS: atom_id res chain seq x y z
N MET A 1 23.20 1.58 12.88
CA MET A 1 22.20 0.84 12.09
C MET A 1 21.28 1.86 11.45
N ARG A 2 21.03 1.79 10.13
CA ARG A 2 20.01 2.60 9.46
C ARG A 2 18.67 1.90 9.56
N VAL A 3 17.60 2.69 9.67
CA VAL A 3 16.21 2.21 9.80
C VAL A 3 15.38 2.85 8.68
N ASP A 4 14.57 2.04 8.01
CA ASP A 4 13.58 2.50 7.04
C ASP A 4 12.24 1.79 7.33
N LEU A 5 11.26 2.53 7.78
CA LEU A 5 9.96 2.00 8.22
C LEU A 5 8.81 2.35 7.27
N HIS A 6 9.09 2.91 6.09
CA HIS A 6 8.04 3.27 5.15
C HIS A 6 8.52 3.15 3.71
N CYS A 7 8.24 2.01 3.10
CA CYS A 7 8.56 1.78 1.70
C CYS A 7 7.50 0.87 1.03
N HIS A 8 7.42 0.98 -0.30
CA HIS A 8 6.45 0.27 -1.13
C HIS A 8 7.13 -0.55 -2.20
N SER A 9 6.57 -1.73 -2.45
CA SER A 9 6.98 -2.63 -3.53
C SER A 9 5.96 -2.65 -4.67
N THR A 10 6.24 -3.46 -5.69
CA THR A 10 5.28 -3.74 -6.77
C THR A 10 4.04 -4.49 -6.30
N ALA A 11 4.01 -4.99 -5.05
CA ALA A 11 2.80 -5.53 -4.45
C ALA A 11 1.72 -4.43 -4.27
N SER A 12 2.10 -3.14 -4.28
CA SER A 12 1.14 -2.02 -4.31
C SER A 12 1.45 -1.04 -5.44
N ASP A 13 2.16 0.03 -5.18
CA ASP A 13 2.45 1.09 -6.15
C ASP A 13 3.93 1.50 -6.20
N GLY A 14 4.79 0.72 -5.57
CA GLY A 14 6.24 0.82 -5.72
C GLY A 14 6.73 0.32 -7.08
N VAL A 15 8.00 0.54 -7.36
CA VAL A 15 8.63 0.20 -8.66
C VAL A 15 9.56 -1.02 -8.59
N LEU A 16 9.88 -1.50 -7.39
CA LEU A 16 10.75 -2.65 -7.17
C LEU A 16 9.93 -3.82 -6.63
N ALA A 17 10.23 -5.04 -7.11
CA ALA A 17 9.72 -6.25 -6.48
C ALA A 17 10.16 -6.32 -5.00
N PRO A 18 9.39 -6.98 -4.11
CA PRO A 18 9.70 -7.03 -2.69
C PRO A 18 11.14 -7.46 -2.38
N ALA A 19 11.64 -8.51 -3.04
CA ALA A 19 13.01 -8.97 -2.86
C ALA A 19 14.05 -7.95 -3.35
N ALA A 20 13.80 -7.29 -4.47
CA ALA A 20 14.69 -6.26 -5.02
C ALA A 20 14.73 -5.02 -4.13
N LEU A 21 13.60 -4.67 -3.51
CA LEU A 21 13.52 -3.59 -2.53
C LEU A 21 14.38 -3.88 -1.29
N VAL A 22 14.27 -5.10 -0.74
CA VAL A 22 15.10 -5.54 0.39
C VAL A 22 16.58 -5.56 0.03
N GLN A 23 16.94 -6.05 -1.18
CA GLN A 23 18.31 -6.01 -1.67
C GLN A 23 18.84 -4.57 -1.75
N ARG A 24 18.06 -3.64 -2.29
CA ARG A 24 18.42 -2.22 -2.34
C ARG A 24 18.59 -1.60 -0.96
N ALA A 25 17.72 -1.96 0.02
CA ALA A 25 17.84 -1.51 1.39
C ALA A 25 19.17 -2.00 2.01
N HIS A 26 19.52 -3.27 1.79
CA HIS A 26 20.81 -3.84 2.22
C HIS A 26 21.99 -3.06 1.65
N GLU A 27 22.02 -2.81 0.36
CA GLU A 27 23.07 -2.04 -0.34
C GLU A 27 23.22 -0.62 0.19
N LYS A 28 22.14 -0.04 0.75
CA LYS A 28 22.13 1.28 1.39
C LYS A 28 22.46 1.23 2.90
N GLY A 29 22.78 0.06 3.44
CA GLY A 29 23.16 -0.14 4.84
C GLY A 29 21.97 -0.05 5.81
N VAL A 30 20.75 -0.33 5.33
CA VAL A 30 19.57 -0.46 6.18
C VAL A 30 19.66 -1.79 6.93
N GLY A 31 19.57 -1.75 8.26
CA GLY A 31 19.58 -2.93 9.10
C GLY A 31 18.22 -3.32 9.66
N LEU A 32 17.28 -2.36 9.71
CA LEU A 32 15.88 -2.58 10.09
C LEU A 32 14.97 -1.97 9.01
N LEU A 33 14.14 -2.80 8.41
CA LEU A 33 13.23 -2.40 7.32
C LEU A 33 11.79 -2.76 7.68
N ALA A 34 10.81 -1.93 7.31
CA ALA A 34 9.41 -2.33 7.25
C ALA A 34 8.88 -2.13 5.84
N LEU A 35 8.34 -3.19 5.23
CA LEU A 35 7.58 -3.09 3.98
C LEU A 35 6.14 -2.73 4.31
N THR A 36 5.66 -1.61 3.77
CA THR A 36 4.37 -1.00 4.12
C THR A 36 3.48 -0.81 2.90
N ASP A 37 3.35 -1.84 2.07
CA ASP A 37 2.52 -1.79 0.87
C ASP A 37 1.07 -1.38 1.19
N HIS A 38 0.48 -0.62 0.29
CA HIS A 38 -0.89 -0.13 0.43
C HIS A 38 -1.93 -1.25 0.43
N ASP A 39 -2.66 -1.42 1.53
CA ASP A 39 -3.84 -2.28 1.69
C ASP A 39 -3.59 -3.76 1.33
N THR A 40 -2.34 -4.21 1.32
CA THR A 40 -1.96 -5.59 0.99
C THR A 40 -0.81 -6.10 1.85
N LEU A 41 -0.77 -7.42 2.04
CA LEU A 41 0.30 -8.13 2.74
C LEU A 41 1.10 -9.04 1.77
N GLU A 42 0.73 -9.07 0.49
CA GLU A 42 1.24 -10.04 -0.49
C GLU A 42 2.74 -9.93 -0.74
N GLY A 43 3.34 -8.75 -0.56
CA GLY A 43 4.79 -8.54 -0.69
C GLY A 43 5.62 -9.08 0.48
N LEU A 44 5.00 -9.28 1.66
CA LEU A 44 5.72 -9.62 2.87
C LEU A 44 6.41 -11.00 2.84
N PRO A 45 5.80 -12.09 2.32
CA PRO A 45 6.47 -13.39 2.27
C PRO A 45 7.76 -13.37 1.45
N GLU A 46 7.76 -12.72 0.29
CA GLU A 46 8.96 -12.57 -0.56
C GLU A 46 10.01 -11.69 0.12
N ALA A 47 9.58 -10.58 0.72
CA ALA A 47 10.47 -9.67 1.45
C ALA A 47 11.14 -10.37 2.64
N HIS A 48 10.42 -11.19 3.42
CA HIS A 48 10.99 -11.98 4.51
C HIS A 48 12.06 -12.96 4.04
N GLN A 49 11.81 -13.66 2.94
CA GLN A 49 12.79 -14.57 2.37
C GLN A 49 14.08 -13.84 1.93
N ALA A 50 13.94 -12.66 1.34
CA ALA A 50 15.08 -11.85 0.95
C ALA A 50 15.83 -11.28 2.18
N ALA A 51 15.11 -10.77 3.16
CA ALA A 51 15.67 -10.23 4.38
C ALA A 51 16.47 -11.28 5.18
N ALA A 52 15.93 -12.49 5.30
CA ALA A 52 16.63 -13.60 5.95
C ALA A 52 17.96 -13.96 5.25
N ARG A 53 18.02 -13.93 3.92
CA ARG A 53 19.25 -14.18 3.16
C ARG A 53 20.31 -13.08 3.33
N LEU A 54 19.86 -11.83 3.53
CA LEU A 54 20.73 -10.65 3.55
C LEU A 54 21.09 -10.19 4.97
N GLY A 55 20.49 -10.79 6.00
CA GLY A 55 20.71 -10.40 7.38
C GLY A 55 20.09 -9.05 7.77
N ILE A 56 19.00 -8.66 7.08
CA ILE A 56 18.18 -7.49 7.44
C ILE A 56 17.07 -7.94 8.39
N GLU A 57 16.84 -7.18 9.45
CA GLU A 57 15.65 -7.33 10.28
C GLU A 57 14.46 -6.73 9.53
N LEU A 58 13.44 -7.56 9.22
CA LEU A 58 12.21 -7.11 8.54
C LEU A 58 11.04 -7.14 9.51
N VAL A 59 10.40 -5.98 9.68
CA VAL A 59 9.16 -5.82 10.44
C VAL A 59 7.97 -5.91 9.49
N ASN A 60 6.95 -6.68 9.84
CA ASN A 60 5.68 -6.67 9.12
C ASN A 60 5.09 -5.27 9.16
N GLY A 61 4.91 -4.66 8.02
CA GLY A 61 4.32 -3.35 7.86
C GLY A 61 3.14 -3.38 6.89
N ILE A 62 2.26 -2.42 7.01
CA ILE A 62 1.15 -2.15 6.09
C ILE A 62 0.79 -0.67 6.13
N GLU A 63 0.40 -0.10 5.00
CA GLU A 63 -0.21 1.22 4.94
C GLU A 63 -1.70 1.09 4.57
N LEU A 64 -2.56 1.23 5.58
CA LEU A 64 -4.01 1.11 5.41
C LEU A 64 -4.62 2.41 4.91
N SER A 65 -5.42 2.34 3.85
CA SER A 65 -6.22 3.47 3.36
C SER A 65 -7.51 3.58 4.16
N CYS A 66 -7.66 4.63 4.95
CA CYS A 66 -8.82 4.91 5.78
C CYS A 66 -9.56 6.16 5.29
N THR A 67 -10.85 6.27 5.61
CA THR A 67 -11.63 7.49 5.36
C THR A 67 -11.98 8.15 6.69
N TRP A 68 -11.59 9.40 6.84
CA TRP A 68 -11.91 10.19 8.02
C TRP A 68 -12.39 11.59 7.61
N GLY A 69 -13.56 12.00 8.08
CA GLY A 69 -14.12 13.31 7.72
C GLY A 69 -14.28 13.56 6.22
N GLY A 70 -14.47 12.51 5.42
CA GLY A 70 -14.57 12.60 3.96
C GLY A 70 -13.22 12.73 3.23
N ALA A 71 -12.10 12.67 3.95
CA ALA A 71 -10.76 12.63 3.38
C ALA A 71 -10.16 11.22 3.49
N THR A 72 -9.33 10.84 2.52
CA THR A 72 -8.51 9.64 2.65
C THR A 72 -7.31 9.99 3.51
N ILE A 73 -7.09 9.20 4.55
CA ILE A 73 -5.87 9.20 5.38
C ILE A 73 -5.19 7.84 5.25
N HIS A 74 -3.89 7.83 5.42
CA HIS A 74 -3.10 6.61 5.42
C HIS A 74 -2.59 6.34 6.82
N VAL A 75 -2.79 5.11 7.30
CA VAL A 75 -2.39 4.68 8.64
C VAL A 75 -1.39 3.56 8.52
N LEU A 76 -0.19 3.78 9.04
CA LEU A 76 0.86 2.77 9.09
C LEU A 76 0.63 1.84 10.27
N GLY A 77 0.66 0.54 10.01
CA GLY A 77 0.62 -0.52 11.03
C GLY A 77 1.90 -1.34 10.98
N TYR A 78 2.40 -1.76 12.16
CA TYR A 78 3.63 -2.53 12.28
C TYR A 78 3.52 -3.67 13.26
N GLY A 79 4.36 -4.72 13.08
CA GLY A 79 4.59 -5.76 14.07
C GLY A 79 3.39 -6.69 14.32
N PHE A 80 2.50 -6.82 13.34
CA PHE A 80 1.33 -7.68 13.41
C PHE A 80 1.65 -9.11 12.95
N ASP A 81 0.80 -10.05 13.38
CA ASP A 81 0.81 -11.42 12.87
C ASP A 81 0.14 -11.47 11.49
N LEU A 82 0.84 -12.04 10.49
CA LEU A 82 0.34 -12.20 9.12
C LEU A 82 -0.90 -13.09 9.04
N ASP A 83 -1.08 -14.00 10.00
CA ASP A 83 -2.20 -14.93 10.05
C ASP A 83 -3.40 -14.42 10.85
N ALA A 84 -3.30 -13.20 11.40
CA ALA A 84 -4.40 -12.59 12.15
C ALA A 84 -5.65 -12.43 11.28
N ALA A 85 -6.70 -13.20 11.58
CA ALA A 85 -7.95 -13.22 10.81
C ALA A 85 -8.60 -11.83 10.64
N PRO A 86 -8.63 -10.92 11.66
CA PRO A 86 -9.18 -9.59 11.49
C PRO A 86 -8.41 -8.75 10.46
N LEU A 87 -7.09 -8.89 10.41
CA LEU A 87 -6.25 -8.16 9.44
C LEU A 87 -6.49 -8.67 8.02
N ARG A 88 -6.55 -9.98 7.82
CA ARG A 88 -6.87 -10.58 6.52
C ARG A 88 -8.23 -10.14 5.99
N GLN A 89 -9.26 -10.15 6.83
CA GLN A 89 -10.59 -9.67 6.46
C GLN A 89 -10.59 -8.19 6.07
N ALA A 90 -9.85 -7.36 6.82
CA ALA A 90 -9.71 -5.94 6.51
C ALA A 90 -9.00 -5.72 5.16
N THR A 91 -7.88 -6.40 4.90
CA THR A 91 -7.14 -6.29 3.65
C THR A 91 -7.95 -6.78 2.45
N GLU A 92 -8.72 -7.87 2.58
CA GLU A 92 -9.64 -8.33 1.54
C GLU A 92 -10.73 -7.31 1.22
N ALA A 93 -11.30 -6.67 2.24
CA ALA A 93 -12.30 -5.61 2.04
C ALA A 93 -11.69 -4.40 1.33
N LEU A 94 -10.48 -3.99 1.71
CA LEU A 94 -9.73 -2.91 1.07
C LEU A 94 -9.36 -3.25 -0.38
N HIS A 95 -8.94 -4.50 -0.64
CA HIS A 95 -8.66 -4.99 -1.99
C HIS A 95 -9.89 -4.87 -2.90
N ARG A 96 -11.07 -5.34 -2.45
CA ARG A 96 -12.32 -5.15 -3.19
C ARG A 96 -12.63 -3.67 -3.44
N GLY A 97 -12.40 -2.82 -2.43
CA GLY A 97 -12.59 -1.36 -2.56
C GLY A 97 -11.65 -0.71 -3.57
N ARG A 98 -10.40 -1.21 -3.68
CA ARG A 98 -9.44 -0.74 -4.69
C ARG A 98 -9.89 -1.11 -6.11
N TRP A 99 -10.36 -2.33 -6.34
CA TRP A 99 -10.91 -2.72 -7.65
C TRP A 99 -12.11 -1.87 -8.04
N ALA A 100 -13.09 -1.70 -7.15
CA ALA A 100 -14.25 -0.83 -7.41
C ALA A 100 -13.84 0.62 -7.75
N ARG A 101 -12.79 1.14 -7.08
CA ARG A 101 -12.22 2.45 -7.38
C ARG A 101 -11.57 2.49 -8.76
N ALA A 102 -10.81 1.46 -9.14
CA ALA A 102 -10.16 1.38 -10.44
C ALA A 102 -11.18 1.36 -11.58
N GLU A 103 -12.24 0.56 -11.44
CA GLU A 103 -13.36 0.52 -12.37
C GLU A 103 -14.09 1.87 -12.50
N GLU A 104 -14.29 2.57 -11.38
CA GLU A 104 -14.92 3.90 -11.39
C GLU A 104 -14.02 4.94 -12.08
N ILE A 105 -12.69 4.87 -11.89
CA ILE A 105 -11.76 5.74 -12.62
C ILE A 105 -11.88 5.49 -14.12
N ASP A 106 -11.86 4.23 -14.56
CA ASP A 106 -12.00 3.86 -15.97
C ASP A 106 -13.29 4.40 -16.57
N ARG A 107 -14.44 4.14 -15.91
CA ARG A 107 -15.74 4.63 -16.34
C ARG A 107 -15.77 6.15 -16.51
N ARG A 108 -15.16 6.89 -15.58
CA ARG A 108 -15.10 8.36 -15.62
C ARG A 108 -14.19 8.89 -16.71
N LEU A 109 -13.07 8.26 -16.94
CA LEU A 109 -12.13 8.63 -18.00
C LEU A 109 -12.75 8.30 -19.38
N ALA A 110 -13.38 7.15 -19.53
CA ALA A 110 -14.09 6.78 -20.76
C ALA A 110 -15.19 7.79 -21.11
N ALA A 111 -15.99 8.26 -20.15
CA ALA A 111 -16.99 9.30 -20.34
C ALA A 111 -16.40 10.67 -20.76
N LYS A 112 -15.08 10.84 -20.66
CA LYS A 112 -14.33 12.03 -21.09
C LYS A 112 -13.52 11.82 -22.37
N GLY A 113 -13.78 10.71 -23.09
CA GLY A 113 -13.09 10.39 -24.34
C GLY A 113 -11.71 9.73 -24.17
N MET A 114 -11.46 9.18 -22.99
CA MET A 114 -10.21 8.45 -22.65
C MET A 114 -10.52 6.99 -22.27
N PRO A 115 -10.99 6.15 -23.24
CA PRO A 115 -11.42 4.79 -22.96
C PRO A 115 -10.22 3.86 -22.71
N GLY A 116 -10.48 2.71 -22.05
CA GLY A 116 -9.49 1.66 -21.83
C GLY A 116 -8.46 1.98 -20.76
N ALA A 117 -8.77 2.91 -19.86
CA ALA A 117 -7.84 3.37 -18.83
C ALA A 117 -7.52 2.27 -17.82
N LEU A 118 -8.46 1.40 -17.47
CA LEU A 118 -8.23 0.28 -16.57
C LEU A 118 -7.23 -0.72 -17.18
N GLU A 119 -7.46 -1.11 -18.43
CA GLU A 119 -6.56 -2.08 -19.10
C GLU A 119 -5.17 -1.48 -19.35
N GLY A 120 -5.10 -0.21 -19.75
CA GLY A 120 -3.83 0.50 -19.91
C GLY A 120 -3.05 0.62 -18.60
N ALA A 121 -3.72 0.98 -17.50
CA ALA A 121 -3.11 1.04 -16.17
C ALA A 121 -2.65 -0.36 -15.70
N ARG A 122 -3.40 -1.43 -15.99
CA ARG A 122 -2.98 -2.81 -15.72
C ARG A 122 -1.77 -3.23 -16.55
N ALA A 123 -1.71 -2.83 -17.82
CA ALA A 123 -0.56 -3.13 -18.67
C ALA A 123 0.71 -2.46 -18.13
N ILE A 124 0.62 -1.22 -17.65
CA ILE A 124 1.72 -0.51 -17.00
C ILE A 124 2.13 -1.22 -15.70
N GLN A 125 1.18 -1.62 -14.87
CA GLN A 125 1.45 -2.37 -13.65
C GLN A 125 2.16 -3.71 -13.93
N ARG A 126 1.68 -4.48 -14.92
CA ARG A 126 2.32 -5.74 -15.34
C ARG A 126 3.77 -5.55 -15.80
N ALA A 127 4.06 -4.46 -16.48
CA ALA A 127 5.42 -4.14 -16.92
C ALA A 127 6.39 -3.83 -15.75
N LEU A 128 5.84 -3.44 -14.59
CA LEU A 128 6.62 -3.21 -13.37
C LEU A 128 6.74 -4.46 -12.47
N GLY A 129 5.93 -5.49 -12.73
CA GLY A 129 5.84 -6.71 -11.93
C GLY A 129 4.42 -6.89 -11.41
N ASP A 130 3.65 -7.79 -12.04
CA ASP A 130 2.23 -7.97 -11.71
C ASP A 130 2.06 -8.50 -10.28
N SER A 131 1.32 -7.77 -9.47
CA SER A 131 0.98 -8.15 -8.11
C SER A 131 -0.41 -8.80 -7.96
N GLY A 132 -1.19 -8.90 -9.06
CA GLY A 132 -2.59 -9.32 -8.99
C GLY A 132 -3.53 -8.26 -8.37
N ASN A 133 -2.99 -7.19 -7.82
CA ASN A 133 -3.74 -6.11 -7.19
C ASN A 133 -4.37 -5.14 -8.20
N ALA A 134 -5.36 -4.36 -7.75
CA ALA A 134 -5.94 -3.31 -8.58
C ALA A 134 -4.90 -2.21 -8.88
N PRO A 135 -4.85 -1.71 -10.13
CA PRO A 135 -3.94 -0.62 -10.47
C PRO A 135 -4.23 0.63 -9.63
N ALA A 136 -3.18 1.21 -9.07
CA ALA A 136 -3.24 2.42 -8.29
C ALA A 136 -3.27 3.67 -9.18
N ARG A 137 -3.65 4.83 -8.62
CA ARG A 137 -3.71 6.11 -9.36
C ARG A 137 -2.43 6.47 -10.13
N PRO A 138 -1.21 6.18 -9.67
CA PRO A 138 0.01 6.40 -10.44
C PRO A 138 0.01 5.66 -11.79
N HIS A 139 -0.53 4.44 -11.88
CA HIS A 139 -0.62 3.67 -13.13
C HIS A 139 -1.59 4.33 -14.10
N PHE A 140 -2.74 4.84 -13.62
CA PHE A 140 -3.66 5.64 -14.45
C PHE A 140 -3.04 6.96 -14.89
N ALA A 141 -2.25 7.62 -14.04
CA ALA A 141 -1.55 8.84 -14.41
C ALA A 141 -0.55 8.59 -15.55
N GLU A 142 0.19 7.49 -15.48
CA GLU A 142 1.11 7.08 -16.53
C GLU A 142 0.38 6.74 -17.84
N PHE A 143 -0.74 6.02 -17.76
CA PHE A 143 -1.60 5.77 -18.93
C PHE A 143 -2.04 7.08 -19.61
N LEU A 144 -2.45 8.08 -18.83
CA LEU A 144 -2.87 9.36 -19.37
C LEU A 144 -1.72 10.13 -20.02
N VAL A 145 -0.52 10.02 -19.48
CA VAL A 145 0.69 10.63 -20.07
C VAL A 145 1.05 9.95 -21.38
N GLN A 146 1.10 8.62 -21.41
CA GLN A 146 1.43 7.84 -22.62
C GLN A 146 0.41 8.04 -23.75
N GLY A 147 -0.86 8.24 -23.38
CA GLY A 147 -1.93 8.55 -24.34
C GLY A 147 -1.95 10.00 -24.80
N GLY A 148 -1.09 10.87 -24.28
CA GLY A 148 -1.04 12.29 -24.66
C GLY A 148 -2.18 13.16 -24.15
N TRP A 149 -3.02 12.65 -23.23
CA TRP A 149 -4.15 13.41 -22.66
C TRP A 149 -3.73 14.44 -21.62
N VAL A 150 -2.54 14.26 -21.04
CA VAL A 150 -1.93 15.18 -20.08
C VAL A 150 -0.42 15.29 -20.35
N LYS A 151 0.19 16.39 -19.91
CA LYS A 151 1.62 16.65 -20.17
C LYS A 151 2.55 15.85 -19.24
N ASP A 152 2.10 15.58 -18.01
CA ASP A 152 2.86 14.89 -16.97
C ASP A 152 1.93 14.29 -15.91
N ARG A 153 2.49 13.50 -14.99
CA ARG A 153 1.73 12.87 -13.90
C ARG A 153 1.08 13.90 -12.97
N ALA A 154 1.73 15.01 -12.68
CA ALA A 154 1.16 16.07 -11.83
C ALA A 154 -0.09 16.68 -12.46
N ASP A 155 -0.08 16.87 -13.79
CA ASP A 155 -1.24 17.32 -14.56
C ASP A 155 -2.38 16.29 -14.52
N ALA A 156 -2.07 14.98 -14.60
CA ALA A 156 -3.06 13.91 -14.46
C ALA A 156 -3.76 13.97 -13.09
N PHE A 157 -2.99 14.08 -12.01
CA PHE A 157 -3.56 14.20 -10.67
C PHE A 157 -4.40 15.46 -10.49
N ARG A 158 -3.91 16.58 -10.98
CA ARG A 158 -4.64 17.85 -10.87
C ARG A 158 -5.97 17.82 -11.60
N LYS A 159 -6.02 17.26 -12.83
CA LYS A 159 -7.18 17.30 -13.71
C LYS A 159 -8.17 16.15 -13.48
N TRP A 160 -7.66 14.92 -13.25
CA TRP A 160 -8.45 13.71 -13.39
C TRP A 160 -8.44 12.79 -12.16
N LEU A 161 -7.32 12.68 -11.42
CA LEU A 161 -7.11 11.67 -10.40
C LEU A 161 -7.08 12.21 -8.96
N GLY A 162 -7.13 13.53 -8.77
CA GLY A 162 -7.09 14.18 -7.47
C GLY A 162 -8.36 13.96 -6.66
N GLY A 163 -8.24 13.95 -5.31
CA GLY A 163 -9.29 13.55 -4.38
C GLY A 163 -10.58 14.39 -4.38
N ARG A 164 -10.57 15.63 -4.84
CA ARG A 164 -11.78 16.45 -4.98
C ARG A 164 -12.69 16.06 -6.16
N GLN A 165 -12.15 15.33 -7.13
CA GLN A 165 -12.91 14.87 -8.31
C GLN A 165 -13.17 13.35 -8.27
N ALA A 166 -12.56 12.62 -7.36
CA ALA A 166 -12.80 11.21 -7.11
C ALA A 166 -14.08 11.02 -6.28
N GLY A 167 -15.21 11.35 -6.87
CA GLY A 167 -16.54 10.88 -6.52
C GLY A 167 -17.03 11.05 -5.08
N ARG A 168 -18.17 11.73 -4.92
CA ARG A 168 -19.02 11.80 -3.71
C ARG A 168 -19.61 10.45 -3.25
N ARG A 169 -19.06 9.30 -3.68
CA ARG A 169 -19.42 7.96 -3.21
C ARG A 169 -18.13 7.13 -3.13
N GLN A 170 -17.30 7.41 -2.13
CA GLN A 170 -16.43 6.38 -1.61
C GLN A 170 -17.32 5.33 -0.96
N ALA A 171 -17.27 4.10 -1.45
CA ALA A 171 -17.66 2.96 -0.64
C ALA A 171 -16.91 3.13 0.70
N ALA A 172 -17.63 3.03 1.81
CA ALA A 172 -17.07 3.20 3.14
C ALA A 172 -15.88 2.23 3.30
N LEU A 173 -14.69 2.75 3.10
CA LEU A 173 -13.48 2.11 3.61
C LEU A 173 -13.65 2.19 5.13
N ALA A 174 -13.50 1.08 5.81
CA ALA A 174 -13.84 0.84 7.22
C ALA A 174 -13.97 2.12 8.06
N ASP A 175 -15.19 2.39 8.53
CA ASP A 175 -15.45 3.43 9.52
C ASP A 175 -14.72 3.04 10.81
N PRO A 176 -13.71 3.76 11.28
CA PRO A 176 -13.04 3.47 12.55
C PRO A 176 -13.97 3.61 13.76
N GLY A 177 -15.20 4.14 13.58
CA GLY A 177 -16.25 4.24 14.59
C GLY A 177 -17.16 3.01 14.70
N GLY A 178 -17.09 2.05 13.77
CA GLY A 178 -17.78 0.76 13.90
C GLY A 178 -17.11 -0.07 14.98
N SER A 179 -17.72 -0.14 16.13
CA SER A 179 -17.49 -0.83 17.41
C SER A 179 -16.65 -2.13 17.41
N GLY A 180 -15.55 -2.17 16.72
CA GLY A 180 -14.45 -3.11 16.86
C GLY A 180 -13.33 -2.47 17.66
N ARG A 181 -13.48 -2.37 18.99
CA ARG A 181 -12.33 -2.14 19.87
C ARG A 181 -11.32 -3.25 19.61
N LEU A 182 -10.27 -2.94 18.87
CA LEU A 182 -9.03 -3.71 19.00
C LEU A 182 -8.64 -3.62 20.47
N PRO A 183 -8.41 -4.74 21.17
CA PRO A 183 -7.93 -4.67 22.54
C PRO A 183 -6.57 -3.96 22.50
N ALA A 184 -6.50 -2.75 23.03
CA ALA A 184 -5.25 -2.10 23.38
C ALA A 184 -4.61 -2.96 24.48
N ARG A 185 -3.82 -3.95 24.10
CA ARG A 185 -2.81 -4.49 25.00
C ARG A 185 -1.72 -3.44 25.10
N GLY A 186 -1.92 -2.52 26.02
CA GLY A 186 -0.87 -1.68 26.52
C GLY A 186 0.25 -2.57 27.06
N ALA A 187 1.32 -2.72 26.29
CA ALA A 187 2.60 -3.09 26.88
C ALA A 187 2.97 -1.92 27.79
N ARG A 188 2.76 -2.08 29.10
CA ARG A 188 3.40 -1.24 30.10
C ARG A 188 4.92 -1.44 29.95
N LEU A 189 5.56 -0.44 29.43
CA LEU A 189 6.97 -0.23 29.66
C LEU A 189 7.11 0.32 31.08
N ASP A 190 7.17 -0.58 32.05
CA ASP A 190 7.65 -0.29 33.39
C ASP A 190 7.96 -1.63 34.09
N GLN A 191 9.21 -2.00 34.13
CA GLN A 191 9.95 -2.35 35.36
C GLN A 191 11.42 -2.59 35.00
N PRO A 192 12.36 -1.90 35.62
CA PRO A 192 13.77 -2.22 35.57
C PRO A 192 14.11 -3.29 36.65
N GLY A 193 14.92 -4.29 36.26
CA GLY A 193 15.78 -4.97 37.20
C GLY A 193 15.28 -6.24 37.84
N ALA A 194 15.71 -7.38 37.27
CA ALA A 194 16.12 -8.52 38.13
C ALA A 194 17.43 -9.07 37.58
N PRO A 195 18.46 -9.31 38.44
CA PRO A 195 19.74 -9.79 38.00
C PRO A 195 19.69 -11.27 37.65
N VAL A 196 20.27 -11.61 36.50
CA VAL A 196 20.55 -13.00 36.12
C VAL A 196 21.77 -13.45 36.98
N SER A 197 21.56 -14.37 37.88
CA SER A 197 22.63 -15.12 38.53
C SER A 197 23.10 -16.24 37.62
N LEU A 198 24.38 -16.38 37.54
CA LEU A 198 25.27 -17.33 36.86
C LEU A 198 24.75 -18.74 36.68
#